data_b3542f1e0b8b3b38014fc9baf9b00b65
#
_entry.id   b3542f1e0b8b3b38014fc9baf9b00b65
#
_cell.length_a   1.000
_cell.length_b   1.000
_cell.length_c   1.000
_cell.angle_alpha   90.00
_cell.angle_beta   90.00
_cell.angle_gamma   90.00
#
_symmetry.space_group_name_H-M   'P 1'
#
loop_
_entity.id
_entity.type
_entity.pdbx_description
1 polymer ?
#
loop_
_entity_poly.entity_id
_entity_poly.type
_entity_poly.pdbx_seq_one_letter_code
_entity_poly.pdbx_strand_id
1 'polypeptide(L)'
;MERRERTRHLIELGGLVQKSGLVELAGDDRATLYGAMLDLAGRARGYDGANAMALWKRRGKRAFDVEATEAAALTGPTGSGG
;
A
#
# COMPACT_ATOMS: atom_id res chain seq x y z
N MET A 1 -2.13 8.39 22.62
CA MET A 1 -2.72 7.94 21.36
C MET A 1 -3.96 7.10 21.60
N GLU A 2 -4.99 7.42 20.93
CA GLU A 2 -6.24 6.71 21.04
C GLU A 2 -6.14 5.32 20.42
N ARG A 3 -6.71 4.33 21.10
CA ARG A 3 -6.73 2.97 20.60
C ARG A 3 -7.48 2.88 19.28
N ARG A 4 -8.55 3.66 19.12
CA ARG A 4 -9.33 3.70 17.90
C ARG A 4 -8.53 4.19 16.70
N GLU A 5 -7.76 5.24 16.91
CA GLU A 5 -6.94 5.80 15.83
C GLU A 5 -5.91 4.81 15.35
N ARG A 6 -5.28 4.11 16.28
CA ARG A 6 -4.30 3.10 15.94
C ARG A 6 -4.94 1.96 15.15
N THR A 7 -6.10 1.50 15.59
CA THR A 7 -6.82 0.42 14.92
C THR A 7 -7.21 0.83 13.51
N ARG A 8 -7.74 2.03 13.35
CA ARG A 8 -8.13 2.54 12.03
C ARG A 8 -6.92 2.60 11.10
N HIS A 9 -5.81 3.10 11.61
CA HIS A 9 -4.59 3.19 10.82
C HIS A 9 -4.10 1.81 10.36
N LEU A 10 -4.15 0.84 11.25
CA LEU A 10 -3.75 -0.53 10.92
C LEU A 10 -4.67 -1.14 9.86
N ILE A 11 -5.96 -0.85 9.92
CA ILE A 11 -6.91 -1.33 8.92
C ILE A 11 -6.57 -0.74 7.56
N GLU A 12 -6.25 0.56 7.52
CA GLU A 12 -5.85 1.20 6.28
C GLU A 12 -4.58 0.60 5.71
N LEU A 13 -3.60 0.35 6.57
CA LEU A 13 -2.35 -0.26 6.12
C LEU A 13 -2.58 -1.67 5.60
N GLY A 14 -3.46 -2.43 6.26
CA GLY A 14 -3.83 -3.75 5.79
C GLY A 14 -4.47 -3.72 4.42
N GLY A 15 -5.29 -2.71 4.18
CA GLY A 15 -5.89 -2.50 2.88
C GLY A 15 -4.86 -2.25 1.79
N LEU A 16 -3.80 -1.52 2.12
CA LEU A 16 -2.72 -1.26 1.17
C LEU A 16 -1.98 -2.54 0.81
N VAL A 17 -1.76 -3.41 1.78
CA VAL A 17 -1.12 -4.70 1.52
C VAL A 17 -1.96 -5.51 0.54
N GLN A 18 -3.27 -5.51 0.74
CA GLN A 18 -4.18 -6.21 -0.15
C GLN A 18 -4.16 -5.61 -1.56
N LYS A 19 -4.20 -4.29 -1.66
CA LYS A 19 -4.16 -3.60 -2.95
C LYS A 19 -2.87 -3.87 -3.72
N SER A 20 -1.79 -4.09 -3.02
CA SER A 20 -0.50 -4.37 -3.67
C SER A 20 -0.48 -5.70 -4.41
N GLY A 21 -1.47 -6.56 -4.15
CA GLY A 21 -1.52 -7.89 -4.72
C GLY A 21 -0.71 -8.90 -3.93
N LEU A 22 -0.03 -8.47 -2.88
CA LEU A 22 0.84 -9.36 -2.12
C LEU A 22 0.06 -10.47 -1.42
N VAL A 23 -1.15 -10.16 -0.95
CA VAL A 23 -1.97 -11.16 -0.27
C VAL A 23 -2.29 -12.32 -1.21
N GLU A 24 -2.69 -12.01 -2.44
CA GLU A 24 -3.00 -13.04 -3.43
C GLU A 24 -1.76 -13.82 -3.84
N LEU A 25 -0.65 -13.13 -4.04
CA LEU A 25 0.60 -13.77 -4.42
C LEU A 25 1.08 -14.72 -3.33
N ALA A 26 0.85 -14.37 -2.08
CA ALA A 26 1.23 -15.21 -0.94
C ALA A 26 0.21 -16.32 -0.67
N GLY A 27 -0.90 -16.35 -1.41
CA GLY A 27 -1.94 -17.36 -1.20
C GLY A 27 -2.61 -17.23 0.15
N ASP A 28 -2.73 -16.01 0.65
CA ASP A 28 -3.32 -15.72 1.95
C ASP A 28 -2.55 -16.35 3.12
N ASP A 29 -1.32 -16.77 2.88
CA ASP A 29 -0.52 -17.38 3.92
C ASP A 29 0.12 -16.31 4.80
N ARG A 30 -0.25 -16.32 6.07
CA ARG A 30 0.22 -15.32 7.03
C ARG A 30 1.72 -15.35 7.23
N ALA A 31 2.30 -16.54 7.25
CA ALA A 31 3.73 -16.69 7.45
C ALA A 31 4.49 -16.08 6.28
N THR A 32 4.04 -16.33 5.05
CA THR A 32 4.65 -15.77 3.86
C THR A 32 4.55 -14.25 3.87
N LEU A 33 3.39 -13.71 4.23
CA LEU A 33 3.19 -12.26 4.29
C LEU A 33 4.11 -11.64 5.34
N TYR A 34 4.20 -12.24 6.51
CA TYR A 34 5.05 -11.72 7.55
C TYR A 34 6.52 -11.75 7.15
N GLY A 35 6.94 -12.86 6.52
CA GLY A 35 8.30 -12.98 6.02
C GLY A 35 8.63 -11.90 4.99
N ALA A 36 7.69 -11.62 4.08
CA ALA A 36 7.89 -10.55 3.10
C ALA A 36 8.04 -9.19 3.77
N MET A 37 7.22 -8.92 4.80
CA MET A 37 7.33 -7.67 5.54
C MET A 37 8.67 -7.56 6.27
N LEU A 38 9.13 -8.66 6.85
CA LEU A 38 10.44 -8.69 7.51
C LEU A 38 11.55 -8.40 6.53
N ASP A 39 11.44 -8.95 5.32
CA ASP A 39 12.42 -8.70 4.27
C ASP A 39 12.48 -7.22 3.91
N LEU A 40 11.31 -6.61 3.70
CA LEU A 40 11.24 -5.19 3.40
C LEU A 40 11.80 -4.34 4.54
N ALA A 41 11.43 -4.67 5.76
CA ALA A 41 11.94 -3.94 6.93
C ALA A 41 13.45 -4.07 7.04
N GLY A 42 13.99 -5.26 6.74
CA GLY A 42 15.43 -5.47 6.73
C GLY A 42 16.14 -4.59 5.72
N ARG A 43 15.57 -4.45 4.54
CA ARG A 43 16.13 -3.58 3.51
C ARG A 43 16.12 -2.12 3.95
N ALA A 44 15.04 -1.69 4.60
CA ALA A 44 14.93 -0.33 5.08
C ALA A 44 15.96 -0.02 6.18
N ARG A 45 16.35 -1.04 6.95
CA ARG A 45 17.37 -0.87 8.00
C ARG A 45 18.79 -0.94 7.47
N GLY A 46 18.98 -1.44 6.24
CA GLY A 46 20.29 -1.59 5.66
C GLY A 46 20.92 -0.27 5.27
N TYR A 47 22.17 -0.34 4.83
CA TYR A 47 22.90 0.88 4.47
C TYR A 47 22.26 1.62 3.30
N ASP A 48 21.50 0.93 2.46
CA ASP A 48 20.79 1.53 1.33
C ASP A 48 19.33 1.84 1.68
N GLY A 49 19.00 1.79 2.97
CA GLY A 49 17.62 1.93 3.42
C GLY A 49 16.98 3.26 3.04
N ALA A 50 17.74 4.34 3.12
CA ALA A 50 17.21 5.66 2.78
C ALA A 50 16.79 5.72 1.31
N ASN A 51 17.60 5.14 0.42
CA ASN A 51 17.27 5.10 -1.00
C ASN A 51 16.05 4.22 -1.26
N ALA A 52 15.98 3.07 -0.59
CA ALA A 52 14.84 2.18 -0.72
C ALA A 52 13.55 2.87 -0.28
N MET A 53 13.60 3.54 0.86
CA MET A 53 12.43 4.26 1.38
C MET A 53 11.98 5.36 0.43
N ALA A 54 12.93 6.11 -0.12
CA ALA A 54 12.61 7.17 -1.07
C ALA A 54 11.97 6.61 -2.33
N LEU A 55 12.48 5.50 -2.82
CA LEU A 55 11.92 4.83 -3.99
C LEU A 55 10.50 4.36 -3.72
N TRP A 56 10.29 3.71 -2.58
CA TRP A 56 8.97 3.20 -2.21
C TRP A 56 7.96 4.34 -2.09
N LYS A 57 8.38 5.45 -1.49
CA LYS A 57 7.50 6.62 -1.35
C LYS A 57 7.05 7.13 -2.72
N ARG A 58 7.99 7.26 -3.65
CA ARG A 58 7.66 7.72 -5.00
C ARG A 58 6.73 6.76 -5.72
N ARG A 59 7.00 5.47 -5.62
CA ARG A 59 6.15 4.48 -6.26
C ARG A 59 4.75 4.47 -5.66
N GLY A 60 4.66 4.59 -4.34
CA GLY A 60 3.36 4.62 -3.66
C GLY A 60 2.54 5.83 -4.05
N LYS A 61 3.17 7.00 -4.08
CA LYS A 61 2.49 8.22 -4.50
C LYS A 61 1.99 8.11 -5.93
N ARG A 62 2.81 7.57 -6.79
CA ARG A 62 2.43 7.39 -8.19
C ARG A 62 1.26 6.44 -8.32
N ALA A 63 1.27 5.36 -7.55
CA ALA A 63 0.17 4.39 -7.58
C ALA A 63 -1.14 5.02 -7.12
N PHE A 64 -1.09 5.83 -6.07
CA PHE A 64 -2.26 6.55 -5.61
C PHE A 64 -2.76 7.54 -6.66
N ASP A 65 -1.85 8.23 -7.33
CA ASP A 65 -2.23 9.19 -8.37
C ASP A 65 -2.90 8.48 -9.54
N VAL A 66 -2.38 7.34 -9.93
CA VAL A 66 -2.97 6.54 -11.01
C VAL A 66 -4.36 6.08 -10.62
N GLU A 67 -4.52 5.58 -9.40
CA GLU A 67 -5.83 5.15 -8.91
C GLU A 67 -6.83 6.29 -8.86
N ALA A 68 -6.38 7.45 -8.41
CA ALA A 68 -7.25 8.63 -8.35
C ALA A 68 -7.69 9.06 -9.74
N THR A 69 -6.78 9.00 -10.71
CA THR A 69 -7.09 9.34 -12.09
C THR A 69 -8.08 8.33 -12.68
N GLU A 70 -7.88 7.06 -12.44
CA GLU A 70 -8.80 6.02 -12.91
C GLU A 70 -10.17 6.18 -12.29
N ALA A 71 -10.23 6.45 -10.98
CA ALA A 71 -11.49 6.66 -10.30
C ALA A 71 -12.23 7.87 -10.86
N ALA A 72 -11.49 8.94 -11.12
CA ALA A 72 -12.08 10.15 -11.71
C ALA A 72 -12.59 9.88 -13.11
N ALA A 73 -11.85 9.10 -13.90
CA ALA A 73 -12.26 8.75 -15.25
C ALA A 73 -13.52 7.91 -15.24
N LEU A 74 -13.66 7.03 -14.25
CA LEU A 74 -14.82 6.15 -14.16
C LEU A 74 -16.06 6.88 -13.64
N THR A 75 -15.88 7.83 -12.73
CA THR A 75 -17.02 8.47 -12.06
C THR A 75 -17.27 9.90 -12.50
N GLY A 76 -16.25 10.56 -13.05
CA GLY A 76 -16.32 11.98 -13.38
C GLY A 76 -17.26 12.29 -14.55
N PRO A 77 -16.75 12.23 -15.78
CA PRO A 77 -17.59 12.61 -16.95
C PRO A 77 -18.83 11.73 -17.08
N THR A 78 -18.67 10.43 -16.87
CA THR A 78 -19.76 9.49 -16.96
C THR A 78 -20.81 9.77 -15.91
N GLY A 79 -20.35 9.97 -14.68
CA GLY A 79 -21.25 10.25 -13.57
C GLY A 79 -22.01 11.53 -13.78
N SER A 80 -21.34 12.56 -14.27
CA SER A 80 -21.99 13.86 -14.49
C SER A 80 -22.93 13.78 -15.68
N GLY A 81 -22.62 12.97 -16.65
CA GLY A 81 -23.47 12.77 -17.80
C GLY A 81 -24.72 12.00 -17.45
N GLY A 82 -24.60 11.22 -16.39
CA GLY A 82 -25.73 10.41 -15.95
C GLY A 82 -26.70 11.20 -15.11
#